data_d06e71609d7f1ae0de4eca99f08d1d6b
#
_entry.id   d06e71609d7f1ae0de4eca99f08d1d6b
#
_cell.length_a   1.000
_cell.length_b   1.000
_cell.length_c   1.000
_cell.angle_alpha   90.00
_cell.angle_beta   90.00
_cell.angle_gamma   90.00
#
_symmetry.space_group_name_H-M   'P 1'
#
loop_
_entity.id
_entity.type
_entity.pdbx_description
1 polymer ?
#
loop_
_entity_poly.entity_id
_entity_poly.type
_entity_poly.pdbx_seq_one_letter_code
_entity_poly.pdbx_strand_id
1 'polypeptide(L)'
;MQPKCKITVLRKEHYQDLTEQYLADPQGGPCPFFQEGQEFMVDSQSFFRMLDGEFCSEAWDCISRYVYAALQGGSIMRGWTNDEKVMITCCNDGTRPVIFKLERLDG
;
A
#
# COMPACT_ATOMS: atom_id res chain seq x y z
N MET A 1 -23.47 -6.84 -3.58
CA MET A 1 -22.24 -7.00 -4.34
C MET A 1 -21.04 -7.08 -3.43
N GLN A 2 -20.06 -7.87 -3.82
CA GLN A 2 -18.86 -8.03 -3.03
C GLN A 2 -18.02 -6.75 -3.07
N PRO A 3 -17.63 -6.17 -1.95
CA PRO A 3 -16.74 -5.00 -1.97
C PRO A 3 -15.40 -5.33 -2.59
N LYS A 4 -14.74 -4.29 -3.09
CA LYS A 4 -13.38 -4.37 -3.61
C LYS A 4 -12.54 -3.35 -2.87
N CYS A 5 -11.23 -3.47 -3.02
CA CYS A 5 -10.30 -2.50 -2.45
C CYS A 5 -9.43 -1.95 -3.56
N LYS A 6 -9.40 -0.62 -3.67
CA LYS A 6 -8.47 0.05 -4.59
C LYS A 6 -7.27 0.52 -3.81
N ILE A 7 -6.10 0.12 -4.26
CA ILE A 7 -4.82 0.56 -3.70
C ILE A 7 -4.25 1.60 -4.66
N THR A 8 -4.01 2.81 -4.16
CA THR A 8 -3.41 3.86 -4.97
C THR A 8 -2.06 4.22 -4.37
N VAL A 9 -1.02 4.27 -5.21
CA VAL A 9 0.30 4.76 -4.80
C VAL A 9 0.22 6.29 -4.79
N LEU A 10 0.17 6.89 -3.58
CA LEU A 10 0.05 8.34 -3.46
C LEU A 10 1.37 9.03 -3.74
N ARG A 11 2.45 8.53 -3.16
CA ARG A 11 3.78 9.06 -3.42
C ARG A 11 4.86 8.14 -2.91
N LYS A 12 6.08 8.38 -3.37
CA LYS A 12 7.28 7.66 -2.96
C LYS A 12 8.20 8.64 -2.26
N GLU A 13 8.47 8.41 -1.00
CA GLU A 13 9.40 9.23 -0.24
C GLU A 13 10.80 8.65 -0.33
N HIS A 14 11.79 9.48 -0.04
CA HIS A 14 13.18 9.05 -0.02
C HIS A 14 13.96 9.91 0.97
N TYR A 15 14.56 9.27 1.94
CA TYR A 15 15.35 9.96 2.97
C TYR A 15 16.82 9.74 2.68
N GLN A 16 17.40 10.70 1.95
CA GLN A 16 18.78 10.59 1.47
C GLN A 16 19.78 10.49 2.61
N ASP A 17 19.56 11.20 3.69
CA ASP A 17 20.44 11.16 4.85
C ASP A 17 20.52 9.76 5.46
N LEU A 18 19.40 9.08 5.59
CA LEU A 18 19.36 7.72 6.13
C LEU A 18 19.97 6.72 5.16
N THR A 19 19.73 6.91 3.87
CA THR A 19 20.31 6.06 2.83
C THR A 19 21.83 6.14 2.85
N GLU A 20 22.38 7.34 2.91
CA GLU A 20 23.82 7.54 2.93
C GLU A 20 24.46 6.99 4.20
N GLN A 21 23.76 7.10 5.32
CA GLN A 21 24.31 6.70 6.60
C GLN A 21 24.26 5.18 6.83
N TYR A 22 23.20 4.51 6.35
CA TYR A 22 22.96 3.14 6.77
C TYR A 22 22.89 2.10 5.65
N LEU A 23 22.60 2.47 4.41
CA LEU A 23 22.41 1.47 3.37
C LEU A 23 23.74 1.06 2.73
N ALA A 24 23.77 -0.18 2.23
CA ALA A 24 24.95 -0.69 1.53
C ALA A 24 25.26 0.12 0.28
N ASP A 25 24.23 0.65 -0.38
CA ASP A 25 24.37 1.52 -1.53
C ASP A 25 23.95 2.93 -1.15
N PRO A 26 24.88 3.82 -0.83
CA PRO A 26 24.53 5.18 -0.43
C PRO A 26 24.00 6.04 -1.56
N GLN A 27 24.08 5.55 -2.80
CA GLN A 27 23.56 6.26 -3.98
C GLN A 27 22.17 5.81 -4.35
N GLY A 28 21.54 4.91 -3.57
CA GLY A 28 20.20 4.43 -3.84
C GLY A 28 19.18 5.56 -3.84
N GLY A 29 18.21 5.49 -4.74
CA GLY A 29 17.13 6.45 -4.85
C GLY A 29 15.81 5.94 -4.31
N PRO A 30 14.69 6.57 -4.68
CA PRO A 30 13.36 6.10 -4.29
C PRO A 30 13.07 4.69 -4.79
N CYS A 31 12.05 4.05 -4.23
CA CYS A 31 11.67 2.69 -4.62
C CYS A 31 11.38 2.62 -6.13
N PRO A 32 12.05 1.74 -6.88
CA PRO A 32 11.82 1.63 -8.31
C PRO A 32 10.63 0.75 -8.68
N PHE A 33 10.06 0.01 -7.72
CA PHE A 33 9.01 -0.98 -8.00
C PHE A 33 7.67 -0.32 -8.33
N PHE A 34 7.32 0.75 -7.62
CA PHE A 34 6.04 1.43 -7.80
C PHE A 34 6.22 2.77 -8.50
N GLN A 35 5.12 3.27 -9.10
CA GLN A 35 5.08 4.63 -9.65
C GLN A 35 3.95 5.39 -8.99
N GLU A 36 4.17 6.68 -8.74
CA GLU A 36 3.15 7.55 -8.17
C GLU A 36 1.93 7.60 -9.08
N GLY A 37 0.74 7.48 -8.50
CA GLY A 37 -0.50 7.42 -9.24
C GLY A 37 -0.92 6.03 -9.69
N GLN A 38 -0.06 5.03 -9.53
CA GLN A 38 -0.36 3.65 -9.91
C GLN A 38 -1.53 3.12 -9.06
N GLU A 39 -2.44 2.38 -9.68
CA GLU A 39 -3.60 1.82 -9.00
C GLU A 39 -3.67 0.32 -9.17
N PHE A 40 -4.13 -0.36 -8.12
CA PHE A 40 -4.37 -1.79 -8.11
C PHE A 40 -5.78 -2.04 -7.61
N MET A 41 -6.56 -2.85 -8.33
CA MET A 41 -7.89 -3.23 -7.88
C MET A 41 -7.82 -4.65 -7.31
N VAL A 42 -8.27 -4.80 -6.06
CA VAL A 42 -8.21 -6.09 -5.36
C VAL A 42 -9.63 -6.56 -5.10
N ASP A 43 -9.91 -7.81 -5.48
CA ASP A 43 -11.12 -8.50 -5.08
C ASP A 43 -10.76 -9.72 -4.23
N SER A 44 -11.76 -10.50 -3.81
CA SER A 44 -11.52 -11.62 -2.92
C SER A 44 -10.66 -12.71 -3.56
N GLN A 45 -10.67 -12.83 -4.89
CA GLN A 45 -9.84 -13.83 -5.56
C GLN A 45 -8.42 -13.37 -5.74
N SER A 46 -8.22 -12.14 -6.22
CA SER A 46 -6.87 -11.61 -6.42
C SER A 46 -6.14 -11.40 -5.09
N PHE A 47 -6.88 -11.20 -4.00
CA PHE A 47 -6.27 -11.10 -2.67
C PHE A 47 -5.47 -12.37 -2.34
N PHE A 48 -6.10 -13.54 -2.50
CA PHE A 48 -5.44 -14.80 -2.14
C PHE A 48 -4.34 -15.20 -3.11
N ARG A 49 -4.32 -14.62 -4.30
CA ARG A 49 -3.25 -14.83 -5.26
C ARG A 49 -2.16 -13.76 -5.16
N MET A 50 -2.27 -12.83 -4.19
CA MET A 50 -1.32 -11.74 -4.00
C MET A 50 -1.11 -10.95 -5.28
N LEU A 51 -2.23 -10.66 -5.99
CA LEU A 51 -2.26 -9.94 -7.26
C LEU A 51 -1.35 -10.58 -8.31
N ASP A 52 -1.26 -11.93 -8.28
CA ASP A 52 -0.49 -12.74 -9.22
C ASP A 52 0.99 -12.30 -9.28
N GLY A 53 1.51 -11.86 -8.14
CA GLY A 53 2.92 -11.45 -8.03
C GLY A 53 3.20 -10.05 -8.56
N GLU A 54 2.17 -9.29 -8.89
CA GLU A 54 2.37 -7.94 -9.42
C GLU A 54 2.54 -6.89 -8.34
N PHE A 55 2.48 -7.28 -7.08
CA PHE A 55 2.65 -6.37 -5.96
C PHE A 55 3.89 -6.76 -5.17
N CYS A 56 4.54 -5.77 -4.54
CA CYS A 56 5.71 -6.02 -3.72
C CYS A 56 5.31 -6.83 -2.48
N SER A 57 5.98 -7.96 -2.23
CA SER A 57 5.63 -8.84 -1.12
C SER A 57 5.82 -8.16 0.24
N GLU A 58 6.84 -7.32 0.38
CA GLU A 58 7.09 -6.61 1.62
C GLU A 58 6.01 -5.57 1.91
N ALA A 59 5.57 -4.85 0.88
CA ALA A 59 4.47 -3.92 1.02
C ALA A 59 3.17 -4.67 1.32
N TRP A 60 2.94 -5.78 0.64
CA TRP A 60 1.75 -6.61 0.88
C TRP A 60 1.66 -7.08 2.33
N ASP A 61 2.78 -7.49 2.88
CA ASP A 61 2.83 -7.92 4.28
C ASP A 61 2.38 -6.81 5.23
N CYS A 62 2.69 -5.57 4.90
CA CYS A 62 2.28 -4.43 5.74
C CYS A 62 0.80 -4.09 5.60
N ILE A 63 0.23 -4.20 4.39
CA ILE A 63 -1.09 -3.62 4.11
C ILE A 63 -2.21 -4.65 3.96
N SER A 64 -1.88 -5.94 3.79
CA SER A 64 -2.89 -6.94 3.40
C SER A 64 -4.03 -7.07 4.39
N ARG A 65 -3.78 -6.94 5.69
CA ARG A 65 -4.85 -7.05 6.69
C ARG A 65 -5.89 -5.96 6.54
N TYR A 66 -5.47 -4.76 6.13
CA TYR A 66 -6.38 -3.65 5.91
C TYR A 66 -7.14 -3.82 4.60
N VAL A 67 -6.48 -4.36 3.59
CA VAL A 67 -7.15 -4.73 2.34
C VAL A 67 -8.21 -5.79 2.62
N TYR A 68 -7.89 -6.79 3.44
CA TYR A 68 -8.83 -7.82 3.81
C TYR A 68 -10.06 -7.23 4.50
N ALA A 69 -9.86 -6.30 5.43
CA ALA A 69 -10.97 -5.64 6.11
C ALA A 69 -11.89 -4.92 5.12
N ALA A 70 -11.31 -4.24 4.13
CA ALA A 70 -12.08 -3.57 3.09
C ALA A 70 -12.92 -4.57 2.30
N LEU A 71 -12.33 -5.71 1.94
CA LEU A 71 -13.03 -6.74 1.16
C LEU A 71 -14.19 -7.36 1.93
N GLN A 72 -14.13 -7.32 3.26
CA GLN A 72 -15.20 -7.82 4.11
C GLN A 72 -16.27 -6.77 4.37
N GLY A 73 -16.16 -5.59 3.77
CA GLY A 73 -17.14 -4.53 3.92
C GLY A 73 -17.02 -3.77 5.24
N GLY A 74 -15.94 -3.96 5.97
CA GLY A 74 -15.73 -3.28 7.24
C GLY A 74 -15.17 -1.89 7.08
N SER A 75 -15.16 -1.17 8.19
CA SER A 75 -14.45 0.11 8.29
C SER A 75 -12.96 -0.21 8.41
N ILE A 76 -12.14 0.40 7.55
CA ILE A 76 -10.71 0.08 7.57
C ILE A 76 -10.04 0.68 8.78
N MET A 77 -10.27 1.99 9.02
CA MET A 77 -9.73 2.67 10.21
C MET A 77 -10.72 3.73 10.67
N ARG A 78 -11.74 3.27 11.39
CA ARG A 78 -12.82 4.17 11.83
C ARG A 78 -12.27 5.27 12.73
N GLY A 79 -12.61 6.50 12.39
CA GLY A 79 -12.29 7.66 13.22
C GLY A 79 -10.86 8.16 13.06
N TRP A 80 -10.03 7.49 12.27
CA TRP A 80 -8.65 7.91 12.06
C TRP A 80 -8.51 8.78 10.81
N THR A 81 -9.09 8.34 9.68
CA THR A 81 -9.16 9.20 8.49
C THR A 81 -10.51 9.91 8.45
N ASN A 82 -10.65 10.86 7.56
CA ASN A 82 -11.90 11.58 7.37
C ASN A 82 -12.95 10.78 6.59
N ASP A 83 -12.64 9.54 6.22
CA ASP A 83 -13.55 8.64 5.53
C ASP A 83 -13.25 7.22 6.00
N GLU A 84 -14.22 6.57 6.65
CA GLU A 84 -14.00 5.23 7.21
C GLU A 84 -13.75 4.16 6.15
N LYS A 85 -13.97 4.47 4.89
CA LYS A 85 -13.66 3.56 3.78
C LYS A 85 -12.21 3.71 3.31
N VAL A 86 -11.44 4.60 3.90
CA VAL A 86 -10.11 4.95 3.43
C VAL A 86 -9.10 4.79 4.55
N MET A 87 -7.94 4.22 4.22
CA MET A 87 -6.78 4.19 5.08
C MET A 87 -5.55 4.65 4.33
N ILE A 88 -4.69 5.40 5.01
CA ILE A 88 -3.38 5.80 4.48
C ILE A 88 -2.34 4.97 5.21
N THR A 89 -1.50 4.28 4.47
CA THR A 89 -0.50 3.40 5.04
C THR A 89 0.76 3.40 4.16
N CYS A 90 1.75 2.58 4.50
CA CYS A 90 3.00 2.55 3.74
C CYS A 90 3.63 1.16 3.80
N CYS A 91 4.66 0.94 2.97
CA CYS A 91 5.48 -0.25 3.05
C CYS A 91 6.43 -0.15 4.25
N ASN A 92 7.24 -1.20 4.45
CA ASN A 92 8.11 -1.29 5.62
C ASN A 92 9.51 -0.70 5.43
N ASP A 93 9.79 -0.08 4.29
CA ASP A 93 11.12 0.49 4.04
C ASP A 93 11.22 1.88 4.66
N GLY A 94 12.00 1.97 5.74
CA GLY A 94 12.14 3.23 6.47
C GLY A 94 12.97 4.28 5.77
N THR A 95 13.71 3.93 4.70
CA THR A 95 14.54 4.90 3.98
C THR A 95 13.88 5.42 2.72
N ARG A 96 12.92 4.66 2.16
CA ARG A 96 12.21 5.06 0.95
C ARG A 96 10.77 4.53 0.96
N PRO A 97 9.96 4.98 1.93
CA PRO A 97 8.60 4.43 2.05
C PRO A 97 7.72 4.83 0.88
N VAL A 98 6.91 3.87 0.45
CA VAL A 98 5.88 4.11 -0.56
C VAL A 98 4.56 4.27 0.19
N ILE A 99 3.86 5.37 -0.04
CA ILE A 99 2.63 5.71 0.65
C ILE A 99 1.44 5.27 -0.17
N PHE A 100 0.54 4.50 0.44
CA PHE A 100 -0.63 3.95 -0.23
C PHE A 100 -1.92 4.51 0.36
N LYS A 101 -2.91 4.74 -0.50
CA LYS A 101 -4.29 4.90 -0.09
C LYS A 101 -5.02 3.60 -0.35
N LEU A 102 -5.66 3.05 0.67
CA LEU A 102 -6.52 1.89 0.55
C LEU A 102 -7.95 2.37 0.63
N GLU A 103 -8.77 1.98 -0.34
CA GLU A 103 -10.12 2.50 -0.45
C GLU A 103 -11.10 1.38 -0.72
N ARG A 104 -12.10 1.22 0.18
CA ARG A 104 -13.17 0.25 -0.01
C ARG A 104 -14.15 0.79 -1.04
N LEU A 105 -14.41 -0.01 -2.06
CA LEU A 105 -15.41 0.30 -3.08
C LEU A 105 -16.56 -0.67 -2.92
N ASP A 106 -17.73 -0.13 -2.61
CA ASP A 106 -18.95 -0.93 -2.46
C ASP A 106 -19.60 -1.06 -3.83
N GLY A 107 -19.73 -2.29 -4.22
CA GLY A 107 -20.34 -2.73 -5.39
C GLY A 107 -20.78 -1.92 -6.50
#